data_64aed0969ac416bf272a9c35bc9e78c6
#
_entry.id   64aed0969ac416bf272a9c35bc9e78c6
#
_cell.length_a   1.000
_cell.length_b   1.000
_cell.length_c   1.000
_cell.angle_alpha   90.00
_cell.angle_beta   90.00
_cell.angle_gamma   90.00
#
_symmetry.space_group_name_H-M   'P 1'
#
loop_
_entity.id
_entity.type
_entity.pdbx_description
1 polymer ?
#
loop_
_entity_poly.entity_id
_entity_poly.type
_entity_poly.pdbx_seq_one_letter_code
_entity_poly.pdbx_strand_id
1 'polypeptide(L)'
;RHASVPVCVYDNPRTTHFRFTDELLGQLSSLKGIRSIKIPGVPDTPIAAAERVAALRQHLRPGVALGISGDASAGLGLNAGCEVWYSVCGGIFPETAKQITQAAAINDAERVTALTNRLQPLWDLFRKHGGSIRVIAAAAGILRLTEADCLPRPLLPLSAAEVAEVAAVMAALDLK
;
A
#
# COMPACT_ATOMS: atom_id res chain seq x y z
N ARG A 1 -0.32 13.38 -23.45
CA ARG A 1 -1.17 14.27 -24.28
C ARG A 1 -2.59 13.72 -24.50
N HIS A 2 -2.81 12.41 -24.29
CA HIS A 2 -4.05 11.73 -24.67
C HIS A 2 -4.91 11.29 -23.47
N ALA A 3 -4.48 11.50 -22.22
CA ALA A 3 -5.29 11.20 -21.06
C ALA A 3 -6.22 12.39 -20.75
N SER A 4 -7.51 12.13 -20.68
CA SER A 4 -8.57 13.08 -20.27
C SER A 4 -8.85 13.04 -18.77
N VAL A 5 -8.30 12.04 -18.07
CA VAL A 5 -8.43 11.82 -16.62
C VAL A 5 -7.14 12.07 -15.87
N PRO A 6 -7.20 12.37 -14.56
CA PRO A 6 -6.01 12.43 -13.73
C PRO A 6 -5.19 11.14 -13.77
N VAL A 7 -3.87 11.27 -13.85
CA VAL A 7 -2.95 10.13 -13.94
C VAL A 7 -2.10 10.05 -12.68
N CYS A 8 -1.96 8.85 -12.12
CA CYS A 8 -0.99 8.51 -11.09
C CYS A 8 0.21 7.80 -11.74
N VAL A 9 1.41 8.30 -11.52
CA VAL A 9 2.65 7.60 -11.89
C VAL A 9 3.01 6.63 -10.79
N TYR A 10 3.22 5.36 -11.13
CA TYR A 10 3.60 4.34 -10.15
C TYR A 10 5.06 3.90 -10.34
N ASP A 11 5.91 4.23 -9.38
CA ASP A 11 7.25 3.68 -9.27
C ASP A 11 7.19 2.27 -8.67
N ASN A 12 7.36 1.25 -9.52
CA ASN A 12 7.28 -0.17 -9.13
C ASN A 12 8.48 -0.97 -9.66
N PRO A 13 9.71 -0.69 -9.15
CA PRO A 13 10.93 -1.26 -9.69
C PRO A 13 11.01 -2.79 -9.58
N ARG A 14 10.30 -3.41 -8.64
CA ARG A 14 10.24 -4.88 -8.53
C ARG A 14 9.58 -5.55 -9.73
N THR A 15 8.61 -4.87 -10.35
CA THR A 15 7.85 -5.41 -11.48
C THR A 15 8.38 -4.90 -12.81
N THR A 16 8.68 -3.61 -12.88
CA THR A 16 9.07 -2.96 -14.13
C THR A 16 10.57 -3.07 -14.43
N HIS A 17 11.39 -3.43 -13.42
CA HIS A 17 12.86 -3.38 -13.48
C HIS A 17 13.42 -1.99 -13.85
N PHE A 18 12.62 -0.95 -13.63
CA PHE A 18 12.96 0.44 -13.82
C PHE A 18 12.66 1.22 -12.54
N ARG A 19 13.60 2.05 -12.12
CA ARG A 19 13.46 2.95 -10.96
C ARG A 19 13.50 4.39 -11.45
N PHE A 20 12.52 5.18 -11.06
CA PHE A 20 12.54 6.61 -11.27
C PHE A 20 13.56 7.27 -10.32
N THR A 21 14.33 8.24 -10.85
CA THR A 21 15.07 9.18 -9.99
C THR A 21 14.12 10.26 -9.48
N ASP A 22 14.51 10.97 -8.42
CA ASP A 22 13.68 12.03 -7.84
C ASP A 22 13.52 13.18 -8.85
N GLU A 23 14.56 13.50 -9.62
CA GLU A 23 14.53 14.48 -10.69
C GLU A 23 13.54 14.09 -11.79
N LEU A 24 13.51 12.80 -12.19
CA LEU A 24 12.59 12.33 -13.21
C LEU A 24 11.14 12.37 -12.71
N LEU A 25 10.89 12.00 -11.44
CA LEU A 25 9.56 12.15 -10.81
C LEU A 25 9.15 13.62 -10.76
N GLY A 26 10.08 14.53 -10.47
CA GLY A 26 9.87 15.97 -10.52
C GLY A 26 9.44 16.45 -11.92
N GLN A 27 10.17 16.05 -12.95
CA GLN A 27 9.83 16.38 -14.35
C GLN A 27 8.44 15.84 -14.73
N LEU A 28 8.14 14.57 -14.37
CA LEU A 28 6.83 13.97 -14.62
C LEU A 28 5.72 14.70 -13.89
N SER A 29 5.95 15.08 -12.63
CA SER A 29 4.97 15.82 -11.81
C SER A 29 4.56 17.16 -12.45
N SER A 30 5.42 17.75 -13.28
CA SER A 30 5.17 19.01 -13.98
C SER A 30 4.27 18.85 -15.21
N LEU A 31 4.06 17.63 -15.69
CA LEU A 31 3.21 17.37 -16.85
C LEU A 31 1.74 17.60 -16.52
N LYS A 32 1.01 18.21 -17.47
CA LYS A 32 -0.44 18.40 -17.34
C LYS A 32 -1.15 17.03 -17.21
N GLY A 33 -1.95 16.88 -16.17
CA GLY A 33 -2.71 15.64 -15.94
C GLY A 33 -2.09 14.72 -14.90
N ILE A 34 -0.79 14.80 -14.59
CA ILE A 34 -0.22 14.07 -13.47
C ILE A 34 -0.70 14.72 -12.17
N ARG A 35 -1.35 13.92 -11.33
CA ARG A 35 -1.97 14.37 -10.06
C ARG A 35 -1.45 13.62 -8.86
N SER A 36 -0.81 12.48 -9.07
CA SER A 36 -0.24 11.70 -7.98
C SER A 36 1.00 10.95 -8.42
N ILE A 37 1.90 10.73 -7.47
CA ILE A 37 3.05 9.82 -7.57
C ILE A 37 2.87 8.75 -6.53
N LYS A 38 2.79 7.49 -6.94
CA LYS A 38 2.79 6.34 -6.05
C LYS A 38 4.21 5.80 -5.94
N ILE A 39 4.78 5.88 -4.73
CA ILE A 39 6.14 5.37 -4.45
C ILE A 39 6.08 3.97 -3.84
N PRO A 40 7.16 3.18 -3.94
CA PRO A 40 7.34 1.97 -3.15
C PRO A 40 7.45 2.29 -1.66
N GLY A 41 7.68 1.29 -0.82
CA GLY A 41 7.89 1.49 0.62
C GLY A 41 8.97 2.51 0.94
N VAL A 42 8.87 3.12 2.10
CA VAL A 42 9.89 4.01 2.68
C VAL A 42 10.85 3.21 3.57
N PRO A 43 12.03 3.78 3.97
CA PRO A 43 12.91 3.17 4.95
C PRO A 43 12.20 2.83 6.28
N ASP A 44 12.69 1.81 6.98
CA ASP A 44 12.01 1.19 8.12
C ASP A 44 12.05 2.01 9.43
N THR A 45 12.74 3.16 9.45
CA THR A 45 12.77 4.03 10.62
C THR A 45 12.00 5.33 10.38
N PRO A 46 11.32 5.88 11.39
CA PRO A 46 10.55 7.12 11.24
C PRO A 46 11.39 8.30 10.72
N ILE A 47 12.62 8.45 11.19
CA ILE A 47 13.52 9.53 10.77
C ILE A 47 13.88 9.38 9.30
N ALA A 48 14.38 8.21 8.89
CA ALA A 48 14.78 7.98 7.50
C ALA A 48 13.58 8.00 6.54
N ALA A 49 12.40 7.58 6.97
CA ALA A 49 11.18 7.69 6.19
C ALA A 49 10.80 9.16 5.97
N ALA A 50 10.85 9.99 7.02
CA ALA A 50 10.56 11.42 6.92
C ALA A 50 11.57 12.14 6.01
N GLU A 51 12.87 11.87 6.17
CA GLU A 51 13.92 12.41 5.30
C GLU A 51 13.71 12.02 3.83
N ARG A 52 13.37 10.75 3.58
CA ARG A 52 13.09 10.25 2.22
C ARG A 52 11.89 10.97 1.57
N VAL A 53 10.79 11.10 2.30
CA VAL A 53 9.59 11.78 1.80
C VAL A 53 9.85 13.27 1.60
N ALA A 54 10.54 13.93 2.53
CA ALA A 54 10.89 15.33 2.43
C ALA A 54 11.81 15.61 1.23
N ALA A 55 12.82 14.77 1.01
CA ALA A 55 13.72 14.89 -0.14
C ALA A 55 12.96 14.79 -1.47
N LEU A 56 12.11 13.77 -1.61
CA LEU A 56 11.30 13.63 -2.83
C LEU A 56 10.34 14.80 -3.03
N ARG A 57 9.74 15.29 -1.94
CA ARG A 57 8.80 16.44 -2.00
C ARG A 57 9.41 17.71 -2.58
N GLN A 58 10.72 17.93 -2.38
CA GLN A 58 11.43 19.09 -2.93
C GLN A 58 11.45 19.09 -4.48
N HIS A 59 11.37 17.93 -5.10
CA HIS A 59 11.33 17.77 -6.56
C HIS A 59 9.93 17.88 -7.14
N LEU A 60 8.90 17.54 -6.37
CA LEU A 60 7.53 17.45 -6.90
C LEU A 60 6.85 18.81 -6.98
N ARG A 61 6.11 19.01 -8.07
CA ARG A 61 5.26 20.19 -8.24
C ARG A 61 4.21 20.27 -7.12
N PRO A 62 3.95 21.46 -6.56
CA PRO A 62 2.86 21.67 -5.60
C PRO A 62 1.51 21.17 -6.14
N GLY A 63 0.70 20.53 -5.29
CA GLY A 63 -0.61 19.98 -5.64
C GLY A 63 -0.59 18.63 -6.34
N VAL A 64 0.58 17.99 -6.48
CA VAL A 64 0.69 16.56 -6.86
C VAL A 64 0.78 15.72 -5.59
N ALA A 65 -0.19 14.85 -5.37
CA ALA A 65 -0.25 14.00 -4.19
C ALA A 65 0.88 12.94 -4.22
N LEU A 66 1.54 12.75 -3.08
CA LEU A 66 2.51 11.69 -2.88
C LEU A 66 1.85 10.55 -2.10
N GLY A 67 1.85 9.36 -2.69
CA GLY A 67 1.21 8.20 -2.08
C GLY A 67 2.17 7.04 -1.86
N ILE A 68 2.00 6.37 -0.72
CA ILE A 68 2.76 5.19 -0.33
C ILE A 68 2.12 3.91 -0.88
N SER A 69 2.94 2.96 -1.34
CA SER A 69 2.53 1.59 -1.58
C SER A 69 3.29 0.61 -0.69
N GLY A 70 2.77 -0.62 -0.63
CA GLY A 70 3.27 -1.62 0.32
C GLY A 70 2.59 -1.44 1.68
N ASP A 71 1.59 -2.29 1.93
CA ASP A 71 0.72 -2.15 3.10
C ASP A 71 1.49 -2.15 4.43
N ALA A 72 2.55 -2.96 4.54
CA ALA A 72 3.41 -2.98 5.72
C ALA A 72 4.15 -1.64 6.00
N SER A 73 4.38 -0.82 4.97
CA SER A 73 5.06 0.48 5.08
C SER A 73 4.08 1.65 5.20
N ALA A 74 2.76 1.37 5.17
CA ALA A 74 1.74 2.42 5.08
C ALA A 74 1.80 3.42 6.24
N GLY A 75 1.89 2.92 7.47
CA GLY A 75 1.95 3.78 8.67
C GLY A 75 3.17 4.68 8.67
N LEU A 76 4.34 4.15 8.33
CA LEU A 76 5.56 4.95 8.22
C LEU A 76 5.45 6.00 7.11
N GLY A 77 4.91 5.63 5.94
CA GLY A 77 4.72 6.54 4.83
C GLY A 77 3.74 7.67 5.14
N LEU A 78 2.62 7.36 5.78
CA LEU A 78 1.63 8.36 6.20
C LEU A 78 2.21 9.30 7.25
N ASN A 79 2.87 8.77 8.28
CA ASN A 79 3.53 9.59 9.31
C ASN A 79 4.68 10.44 8.75
N ALA A 80 5.31 9.99 7.66
CA ALA A 80 6.36 10.73 6.96
C ALA A 80 5.82 11.83 6.03
N GLY A 81 4.50 11.93 5.83
CA GLY A 81 3.88 12.98 5.01
C GLY A 81 3.38 12.53 3.64
N CYS A 82 3.24 11.22 3.39
CA CYS A 82 2.45 10.74 2.25
C CYS A 82 0.96 11.04 2.49
N GLU A 83 0.28 11.60 1.49
CA GLU A 83 -1.13 11.99 1.58
C GLU A 83 -2.09 10.88 1.21
N VAL A 84 -1.60 9.84 0.53
CA VAL A 84 -2.41 8.73 0.01
C VAL A 84 -1.75 7.41 0.35
N TRP A 85 -2.56 6.44 0.72
CA TRP A 85 -2.16 5.04 0.80
C TRP A 85 -2.84 4.25 -0.32
N TYR A 86 -2.04 3.73 -1.25
CA TYR A 86 -2.49 2.84 -2.33
C TYR A 86 -2.47 1.39 -1.83
N SER A 87 -3.49 1.03 -1.07
CA SER A 87 -3.58 -0.22 -0.33
C SER A 87 -4.13 -1.38 -1.15
N VAL A 88 -3.58 -2.58 -0.94
CA VAL A 88 -4.21 -3.84 -1.33
C VAL A 88 -5.18 -4.28 -0.23
N CYS A 89 -4.75 -4.21 1.02
CA CYS A 89 -5.55 -4.52 2.21
C CYS A 89 -6.88 -3.75 2.24
N GLY A 90 -6.85 -2.45 1.94
CA GLY A 90 -8.03 -1.59 1.95
C GLY A 90 -9.10 -1.95 0.92
N GLY A 91 -8.78 -2.78 -0.09
CA GLY A 91 -9.77 -3.30 -1.04
C GLY A 91 -10.69 -4.36 -0.44
N ILE A 92 -10.23 -5.08 0.58
CA ILE A 92 -11.00 -6.15 1.24
C ILE A 92 -11.40 -5.74 2.66
N PHE A 93 -10.57 -4.97 3.35
CA PHE A 93 -10.80 -4.51 4.73
C PHE A 93 -10.85 -2.97 4.79
N PRO A 94 -11.82 -2.33 4.13
CA PRO A 94 -11.86 -0.87 3.98
C PRO A 94 -11.99 -0.13 5.31
N GLU A 95 -12.75 -0.66 6.27
CA GLU A 95 -12.91 -0.01 7.58
C GLU A 95 -11.59 0.01 8.36
N THR A 96 -10.81 -1.07 8.29
CA THR A 96 -9.48 -1.14 8.93
C THR A 96 -8.52 -0.14 8.31
N ALA A 97 -8.47 -0.07 6.98
CA ALA A 97 -7.62 0.89 6.26
C ALA A 97 -8.05 2.34 6.54
N LYS A 98 -9.36 2.60 6.61
CA LYS A 98 -9.94 3.91 6.91
C LYS A 98 -9.57 4.41 8.32
N GLN A 99 -9.56 3.54 9.33
CA GLN A 99 -9.12 3.92 10.67
C GLN A 99 -7.68 4.46 10.67
N ILE A 100 -6.76 3.81 9.92
CA ILE A 100 -5.37 4.24 9.80
C ILE A 100 -5.29 5.60 9.09
N THR A 101 -5.98 5.76 7.97
CA THR A 101 -5.94 7.02 7.20
C THR A 101 -6.64 8.17 7.94
N GLN A 102 -7.68 7.91 8.72
CA GLN A 102 -8.32 8.91 9.57
C GLN A 102 -7.39 9.39 10.69
N ALA A 103 -6.67 8.47 11.34
CA ALA A 103 -5.66 8.85 12.33
C ALA A 103 -4.56 9.71 11.70
N ALA A 104 -4.09 9.33 10.50
CA ALA A 104 -3.10 10.11 9.76
C ALA A 104 -3.63 11.52 9.40
N ALA A 105 -4.88 11.64 8.98
CA ALA A 105 -5.49 12.92 8.60
C ALA A 105 -5.57 13.94 9.75
N ILE A 106 -5.59 13.48 11.00
CA ILE A 106 -5.55 14.33 12.20
C ILE A 106 -4.14 14.39 12.82
N ASN A 107 -3.12 13.91 12.12
CA ASN A 107 -1.72 13.85 12.58
C ASN A 107 -1.51 13.07 13.89
N ASP A 108 -2.32 12.06 14.17
CA ASP A 108 -2.17 11.16 15.31
C ASP A 108 -1.18 10.02 14.95
N ALA A 109 0.10 10.34 14.95
CA ALA A 109 1.17 9.43 14.52
C ALA A 109 1.29 8.18 15.43
N GLU A 110 0.99 8.31 16.72
CA GLU A 110 1.01 7.18 17.66
C GLU A 110 -0.09 6.19 17.31
N ARG A 111 -1.29 6.68 17.06
CA ARG A 111 -2.44 5.86 16.66
C ARG A 111 -2.23 5.19 15.30
N VAL A 112 -1.68 5.91 14.32
CA VAL A 112 -1.30 5.33 13.01
C VAL A 112 -0.35 4.16 13.22
N THR A 113 0.69 4.34 14.05
CA THR A 113 1.67 3.31 14.35
C THR A 113 1.03 2.11 15.05
N ALA A 114 0.21 2.35 16.08
CA ALA A 114 -0.46 1.27 16.82
C ALA A 114 -1.41 0.46 15.92
N LEU A 115 -2.23 1.12 15.10
CA LEU A 115 -3.15 0.46 14.16
C LEU A 115 -2.40 -0.35 13.09
N THR A 116 -1.30 0.19 12.56
CA THR A 116 -0.48 -0.51 11.56
C THR A 116 0.23 -1.72 12.16
N ASN A 117 0.79 -1.59 13.36
CA ASN A 117 1.46 -2.68 14.07
C ASN A 117 0.50 -3.80 14.46
N ARG A 118 -0.76 -3.49 14.79
CA ARG A 118 -1.80 -4.50 15.02
C ARG A 118 -1.95 -5.45 13.84
N LEU A 119 -1.75 -4.96 12.62
CA LEU A 119 -1.87 -5.75 11.39
C LEU A 119 -0.61 -6.54 11.04
N GLN A 120 0.43 -6.53 11.89
CA GLN A 120 1.69 -7.24 11.63
C GLN A 120 1.50 -8.71 11.23
N PRO A 121 0.59 -9.50 11.85
CA PRO A 121 0.34 -10.88 11.41
C PRO A 121 -0.13 -11.00 9.95
N LEU A 122 -0.89 -10.02 9.44
CA LEU A 122 -1.30 -9.98 8.05
C LEU A 122 -0.11 -9.63 7.13
N TRP A 123 0.75 -8.70 7.55
CA TRP A 123 1.97 -8.36 6.80
C TRP A 123 2.96 -9.52 6.75
N ASP A 124 3.01 -10.33 7.80
CA ASP A 124 3.83 -11.54 7.86
C ASP A 124 3.34 -12.60 6.86
N LEU A 125 2.03 -12.77 6.70
CA LEU A 125 1.46 -13.60 5.65
C LEU A 125 1.84 -13.10 4.25
N PHE A 126 1.77 -11.79 4.00
CA PHE A 126 2.19 -11.22 2.71
C PHE A 126 3.67 -11.52 2.42
N ARG A 127 4.53 -11.38 3.41
CA ARG A 127 5.96 -11.71 3.28
C ARG A 127 6.18 -13.19 3.04
N LYS A 128 5.52 -14.06 3.81
CA LYS A 128 5.59 -15.52 3.69
C LYS A 128 5.20 -16.01 2.30
N HIS A 129 4.18 -15.42 1.69
CA HIS A 129 3.64 -15.84 0.40
C HIS A 129 4.18 -15.03 -0.80
N GLY A 130 5.24 -14.26 -0.62
CA GLY A 130 5.90 -13.49 -1.69
C GLY A 130 5.11 -12.30 -2.21
N GLY A 131 4.09 -11.87 -1.48
CA GLY A 131 3.25 -10.72 -1.79
C GLY A 131 1.81 -10.87 -1.30
N SER A 132 1.02 -9.83 -1.48
CA SER A 132 -0.35 -9.75 -0.97
C SER A 132 -1.39 -10.49 -1.82
N ILE A 133 -1.15 -10.69 -3.12
CA ILE A 133 -2.17 -11.12 -4.09
C ILE A 133 -2.86 -12.42 -3.67
N ARG A 134 -2.09 -13.47 -3.37
CA ARG A 134 -2.63 -14.79 -3.01
C ARG A 134 -3.33 -14.78 -1.66
N VAL A 135 -2.79 -14.03 -0.69
CA VAL A 135 -3.39 -13.88 0.64
C VAL A 135 -4.71 -13.14 0.58
N ILE A 136 -4.77 -12.04 -0.19
CA ILE A 136 -6.00 -11.26 -0.37
C ILE A 136 -7.04 -12.03 -1.17
N ALA A 137 -6.65 -12.81 -2.18
CA ALA A 137 -7.58 -13.70 -2.88
C ALA A 137 -8.19 -14.75 -1.94
N ALA A 138 -7.37 -15.36 -1.06
CA ALA A 138 -7.86 -16.28 -0.03
C ALA A 138 -8.81 -15.58 0.96
N ALA A 139 -8.46 -14.39 1.43
CA ALA A 139 -9.31 -13.58 2.31
C ALA A 139 -10.65 -13.25 1.65
N ALA A 140 -10.66 -12.86 0.37
CA ALA A 140 -11.89 -12.61 -0.38
C ALA A 140 -12.77 -13.86 -0.50
N GLY A 141 -12.17 -15.04 -0.72
CA GLY A 141 -12.88 -16.32 -0.72
C GLY A 141 -13.47 -16.67 0.65
N ILE A 142 -12.71 -16.48 1.74
CA ILE A 142 -13.20 -16.68 3.13
C ILE A 142 -14.40 -15.77 3.42
N LEU A 143 -14.36 -14.52 2.97
CA LEU A 143 -15.46 -13.55 3.10
C LEU A 143 -16.60 -13.77 2.09
N ARG A 144 -16.49 -14.76 1.21
CA ARG A 144 -17.48 -15.07 0.16
C ARG A 144 -17.71 -13.92 -0.82
N LEU A 145 -16.70 -13.09 -1.03
CA LEU A 145 -16.73 -12.01 -2.01
C LEU A 145 -16.38 -12.49 -3.42
N THR A 146 -15.75 -13.65 -3.53
CA THR A 146 -15.37 -14.28 -4.79
C THR A 146 -15.26 -15.80 -4.63
N GLU A 147 -15.13 -16.52 -5.77
CA GLU A 147 -14.82 -17.94 -5.77
C GLU A 147 -13.42 -18.21 -5.21
N ALA A 148 -13.20 -19.43 -4.67
CA ALA A 148 -11.93 -19.82 -4.07
C ALA A 148 -10.75 -19.82 -5.05
N ASP A 149 -11.00 -20.08 -6.34
CA ASP A 149 -10.02 -20.09 -7.44
C ASP A 149 -10.23 -18.87 -8.36
N CYS A 150 -10.15 -17.67 -7.80
CA CYS A 150 -10.37 -16.44 -8.55
C CYS A 150 -9.10 -15.87 -9.21
N LEU A 151 -7.92 -16.48 -8.97
CA LEU A 151 -6.66 -15.96 -9.49
C LEU A 151 -6.47 -16.34 -10.97
N PRO A 152 -6.09 -15.38 -11.84
CA PRO A 152 -5.76 -15.68 -13.22
C PRO A 152 -4.44 -16.48 -13.29
N ARG A 153 -4.39 -17.47 -14.18
CA ARG A 153 -3.15 -18.21 -14.47
C ARG A 153 -2.05 -17.24 -14.95
N PRO A 154 -0.78 -17.46 -14.59
CA PRO A 154 -0.21 -18.64 -13.93
C PRO A 154 -0.25 -18.61 -12.38
N LEU A 155 -0.91 -17.64 -11.76
CA LEU A 155 -1.02 -17.59 -10.30
C LEU A 155 -1.87 -18.76 -9.80
N LEU A 156 -1.36 -19.45 -8.78
CA LEU A 156 -2.07 -20.55 -8.13
C LEU A 156 -2.62 -20.07 -6.77
N PRO A 157 -3.81 -20.54 -6.37
CA PRO A 157 -4.35 -20.26 -5.05
C PRO A 157 -3.44 -20.81 -3.95
N LEU A 158 -3.67 -20.37 -2.72
CA LEU A 158 -3.06 -20.95 -1.53
C LEU A 158 -3.63 -22.38 -1.31
N SER A 159 -2.83 -23.26 -0.71
CA SER A 159 -3.30 -24.58 -0.26
C SER A 159 -4.35 -24.45 0.85
N ALA A 160 -5.12 -25.50 1.09
CA ALA A 160 -6.14 -25.50 2.16
C ALA A 160 -5.56 -25.18 3.55
N ALA A 161 -4.34 -25.68 3.85
CA ALA A 161 -3.65 -25.35 5.10
C ALA A 161 -3.27 -23.88 5.21
N GLU A 162 -2.77 -23.29 4.12
CA GLU A 162 -2.42 -21.86 4.05
C GLU A 162 -3.68 -20.97 4.11
N VAL A 163 -4.78 -21.37 3.50
CA VAL A 163 -6.08 -20.69 3.62
C VAL A 163 -6.57 -20.71 5.07
N ALA A 164 -6.43 -21.84 5.78
CA ALA A 164 -6.78 -21.93 7.18
C ALA A 164 -5.93 -20.98 8.06
N GLU A 165 -4.64 -20.81 7.73
CA GLU A 165 -3.76 -19.85 8.41
C GLU A 165 -4.24 -18.41 8.18
N VAL A 166 -4.61 -18.06 6.93
CA VAL A 166 -5.20 -16.74 6.63
C VAL A 166 -6.48 -16.52 7.43
N ALA A 167 -7.36 -17.51 7.49
CA ALA A 167 -8.61 -17.45 8.26
C ALA A 167 -8.34 -17.22 9.76
N ALA A 168 -7.35 -17.90 10.33
CA ALA A 168 -6.96 -17.73 11.73
C ALA A 168 -6.47 -16.31 12.03
N VAL A 169 -5.62 -15.75 11.15
CA VAL A 169 -5.13 -14.36 11.26
C VAL A 169 -6.29 -13.37 11.13
N MET A 170 -7.20 -13.56 10.16
CA MET A 170 -8.37 -12.70 10.00
C MET A 170 -9.24 -12.71 11.26
N ALA A 171 -9.49 -13.89 11.84
CA ALA A 171 -10.27 -14.02 13.08
C ALA A 171 -9.58 -13.34 14.28
N ALA A 172 -8.27 -13.54 14.44
CA ALA A 172 -7.49 -12.93 15.52
C ALA A 172 -7.46 -11.39 15.45
N LEU A 173 -7.51 -10.84 14.23
CA LEU A 173 -7.49 -9.40 13.97
C LEU A 173 -8.90 -8.78 13.82
N ASP A 174 -9.97 -9.59 13.92
CA ASP A 174 -11.36 -9.19 13.65
C ASP A 174 -11.52 -8.50 12.27
N LEU A 175 -10.90 -9.08 11.24
CA LEU A 175 -10.99 -8.61 9.87
C LEU A 175 -12.21 -9.21 9.16
N LYS A 176 -13.10 -8.34 8.68
CA LYS A 176 -14.37 -8.70 8.03
C LYS A 176 -14.83 -7.64 7.04
#